data_431f6e0b17e6198b85f39959681c383f
#
_entry.id   431f6e0b17e6198b85f39959681c383f
#
_cell.length_a   1.000
_cell.length_b   1.000
_cell.length_c   1.000
_cell.angle_alpha   90.00
_cell.angle_beta   90.00
_cell.angle_gamma   90.00
#
_symmetry.space_group_name_H-M   'P 1'
#
loop_
_entity.id
_entity.type
_entity.pdbx_description
1 polymer ?
#
loop_
_entity_poly.entity_id
_entity_poly.type
_entity_poly.pdbx_seq_one_letter_code
_entity_poly.pdbx_strand_id
1 'polypeptide(L)'
;MMFRYVLLLLALVLSPILAVAQTETTTTTADAIYAVARPKLMQIQTLLGKDGQKHSTGSGFLISADGLAITNYHVVSEYALEPATYRLEYNAVDGSRGAVQIVALDIADDLALIRVDRMDQPFFRFDDRAVAGSLPKGERLYSMGYPLDLGFTIVEGTYNALVDRSYTDRYHFTGAINSGMSGGPAVTSDGRVAGINVAKQLNGELVSFLVPARFAAALLAQNGEGKPVDVKSLKADIGRQLTAWQSGLYHALDQAGFRAAVAGPYRTSESEAPWFTCWGQTNTDQLPKPRAIIDSTNCFSDSRIFIAEGLNAGLIQLSHTYLRTDDLNSFQFSALLSQHGRGGMPGQWPRKWLTRQSCRNDFIDGTGERPVQRIVWCARAYRDFDDLYDVSVTMVTEDRTTEAMVSRLTLDGISFGNAMALSQHFVEGVKWNS
;
A
#
# COMPACT_ATOMS: atom_id res chain seq x y z
N MET A 1 89.54 -55.81 -22.01
CA MET A 1 88.08 -55.79 -22.16
C MET A 1 87.55 -54.64 -21.35
N MET A 2 87.30 -53.44 -21.98
CA MET A 2 86.75 -52.24 -21.32
C MET A 2 85.60 -51.78 -22.15
N PHE A 3 84.37 -51.82 -21.56
CA PHE A 3 83.20 -51.29 -22.13
C PHE A 3 83.08 -49.79 -21.75
N ARG A 4 83.01 -48.88 -22.76
CA ARG A 4 82.75 -47.46 -22.59
C ARG A 4 81.24 -47.21 -22.77
N TYR A 5 80.61 -46.72 -21.73
CA TYR A 5 79.24 -46.21 -21.81
C TYR A 5 79.24 -44.71 -22.24
N VAL A 6 78.56 -44.41 -23.34
CA VAL A 6 78.34 -43.06 -23.81
C VAL A 6 76.95 -42.63 -23.25
N LEU A 7 76.94 -41.65 -22.35
CA LEU A 7 75.73 -41.02 -21.88
C LEU A 7 75.32 -39.91 -22.90
N LEU A 8 74.14 -40.06 -23.55
CA LEU A 8 73.50 -39.03 -24.28
C LEU A 8 72.59 -38.22 -23.31
N LEU A 9 72.94 -36.96 -23.06
CA LEU A 9 72.14 -36.03 -22.35
C LEU A 9 71.10 -35.36 -23.36
N LEU A 10 69.84 -35.75 -23.24
CA LEU A 10 68.71 -35.09 -23.93
C LEU A 10 68.27 -33.84 -23.14
N ALA A 11 68.65 -32.66 -23.60
CA ALA A 11 68.14 -31.41 -23.02
C ALA A 11 66.73 -31.16 -23.51
N LEU A 12 65.69 -31.34 -22.61
CA LEU A 12 64.32 -30.93 -22.82
C LEU A 12 64.23 -29.42 -22.59
N VAL A 13 64.01 -28.66 -23.64
CA VAL A 13 63.68 -27.24 -23.58
C VAL A 13 62.19 -27.11 -23.23
N LEU A 14 61.88 -26.84 -21.95
CA LEU A 14 60.55 -26.44 -21.52
C LEU A 14 60.36 -24.96 -21.87
N SER A 15 59.58 -24.67 -22.91
CA SER A 15 59.07 -23.32 -23.18
C SER A 15 57.88 -23.07 -22.28
N PRO A 16 57.83 -21.99 -21.48
CA PRO A 16 56.61 -21.63 -20.73
C PRO A 16 55.58 -21.11 -21.70
N ILE A 17 54.51 -21.87 -21.91
CA ILE A 17 53.27 -21.36 -22.54
C ILE A 17 52.62 -20.39 -21.53
N LEU A 18 52.81 -19.10 -21.72
CA LEU A 18 52.02 -18.06 -21.07
C LEU A 18 50.55 -18.20 -21.54
N ALA A 19 49.76 -18.93 -20.78
CA ALA A 19 48.32 -18.91 -20.92
C ALA A 19 47.83 -17.51 -20.49
N VAL A 20 47.58 -16.62 -21.45
CA VAL A 20 46.83 -15.41 -21.22
C VAL A 20 45.41 -15.84 -20.91
N ALA A 21 45.05 -15.85 -19.63
CA ALA A 21 43.69 -15.97 -19.20
C ALA A 21 42.94 -14.76 -19.75
N GLN A 22 42.23 -14.91 -20.85
CA GLN A 22 41.19 -13.98 -21.26
C GLN A 22 40.11 -14.07 -20.19
N THR A 23 40.07 -13.08 -19.30
CA THR A 23 38.91 -12.83 -18.44
C THR A 23 37.79 -12.42 -19.38
N GLU A 24 37.02 -13.37 -19.90
CA GLU A 24 35.68 -13.07 -20.39
C GLU A 24 34.93 -12.44 -19.25
N THR A 25 34.75 -11.14 -19.29
CA THR A 25 33.79 -10.43 -18.47
C THR A 25 32.44 -10.96 -18.90
N THR A 26 31.93 -11.98 -18.22
CA THR A 26 30.57 -12.45 -18.35
C THR A 26 29.67 -11.31 -17.84
N THR A 27 29.17 -10.49 -18.77
CA THR A 27 28.16 -9.46 -18.47
C THR A 27 26.97 -10.18 -17.85
N THR A 28 26.63 -9.85 -16.61
CA THR A 28 25.44 -10.42 -15.98
C THR A 28 24.19 -9.87 -16.67
N THR A 29 23.08 -10.58 -16.61
CA THR A 29 21.79 -10.10 -17.15
C THR A 29 21.42 -8.75 -16.54
N ALA A 30 21.70 -8.53 -15.27
CA ALA A 30 21.47 -7.25 -14.58
C ALA A 30 22.29 -6.10 -15.18
N ASP A 31 23.58 -6.33 -15.51
CA ASP A 31 24.43 -5.30 -16.15
C ASP A 31 23.92 -4.90 -17.53
N ALA A 32 23.49 -5.89 -18.33
CA ALA A 32 22.96 -5.64 -19.67
C ALA A 32 21.65 -4.84 -19.60
N ILE A 33 20.75 -5.23 -18.68
CA ILE A 33 19.47 -4.51 -18.44
C ILE A 33 19.76 -3.11 -17.92
N TYR A 34 20.69 -2.94 -16.97
CA TYR A 34 21.07 -1.64 -16.41
C TYR A 34 21.52 -0.67 -17.49
N ALA A 35 22.42 -1.11 -18.38
CA ALA A 35 22.95 -0.27 -19.46
C ALA A 35 21.85 0.23 -20.41
N VAL A 36 20.89 -0.62 -20.78
CA VAL A 36 19.79 -0.29 -21.69
C VAL A 36 18.69 0.51 -20.98
N ALA A 37 18.48 0.30 -19.69
CA ALA A 37 17.45 0.97 -18.90
C ALA A 37 17.83 2.41 -18.52
N ARG A 38 19.10 2.64 -18.22
CA ARG A 38 19.62 3.90 -17.69
C ARG A 38 19.13 5.17 -18.38
N PRO A 39 19.13 5.31 -19.74
CA PRO A 39 18.66 6.52 -20.41
C PRO A 39 17.13 6.71 -20.36
N LYS A 40 16.38 5.70 -19.98
CA LYS A 40 14.92 5.70 -19.95
C LYS A 40 14.36 6.08 -18.56
N LEU A 41 15.22 6.21 -17.54
CA LEU A 41 14.87 6.45 -16.16
C LEU A 41 15.20 7.85 -15.71
N MET A 42 14.42 8.37 -14.78
CA MET A 42 14.62 9.66 -14.17
C MET A 42 14.17 9.65 -12.71
N GLN A 43 14.77 10.50 -11.91
CA GLN A 43 14.25 10.85 -10.59
C GLN A 43 13.15 11.91 -10.79
N ILE A 44 12.01 11.70 -10.12
CA ILE A 44 10.93 12.67 -10.04
C ILE A 44 11.03 13.36 -8.68
N GLN A 45 11.03 14.68 -8.67
CA GLN A 45 11.19 15.49 -7.48
C GLN A 45 10.00 16.41 -7.32
N THR A 46 9.39 16.40 -6.13
CA THR A 46 8.45 17.43 -5.69
C THR A 46 9.24 18.46 -4.91
N LEU A 47 9.21 19.71 -5.36
CA LEU A 47 9.96 20.81 -4.80
C LEU A 47 9.03 21.81 -4.16
N LEU A 48 9.43 22.34 -2.99
CA LEU A 48 8.69 23.37 -2.27
C LEU A 48 8.98 24.76 -2.87
N GLY A 49 7.93 25.47 -3.26
CA GLY A 49 7.96 26.88 -3.61
C GLY A 49 8.98 27.28 -4.69
N LYS A 50 9.37 28.55 -4.64
CA LYS A 50 10.37 29.13 -5.56
C LYS A 50 11.81 28.78 -5.20
N ASP A 51 12.07 28.45 -3.93
CA ASP A 51 13.42 28.20 -3.41
C ASP A 51 13.96 26.82 -3.79
N GLY A 52 13.11 25.94 -4.37
CA GLY A 52 13.53 24.67 -4.91
C GLY A 52 13.99 23.63 -3.89
N GLN A 53 13.61 23.76 -2.62
CA GLN A 53 13.93 22.75 -1.62
C GLN A 53 13.18 21.46 -1.93
N LYS A 54 13.89 20.33 -1.89
CA LYS A 54 13.28 19.02 -2.07
C LYS A 54 12.30 18.73 -0.94
N HIS A 55 11.07 18.41 -1.29
CA HIS A 55 10.04 17.93 -0.36
C HIS A 55 9.97 16.40 -0.38
N SER A 56 9.81 15.83 -1.57
CA SER A 56 9.81 14.37 -1.77
C SER A 56 10.51 13.99 -3.08
N THR A 57 10.90 12.72 -3.17
CA THR A 57 11.52 12.16 -4.36
C THR A 57 10.98 10.77 -4.65
N GLY A 58 10.88 10.46 -5.95
CA GLY A 58 10.55 9.15 -6.45
C GLY A 58 11.30 8.87 -7.75
N SER A 59 10.88 7.84 -8.44
CA SER A 59 11.40 7.43 -9.74
C SER A 59 10.32 7.54 -10.79
N GLY A 60 10.71 7.64 -12.05
CA GLY A 60 9.83 7.58 -13.20
C GLY A 60 10.57 7.02 -14.41
N PHE A 61 9.83 6.56 -15.39
CA PHE A 61 10.42 5.98 -16.61
C PHE A 61 9.63 6.33 -17.86
N LEU A 62 10.34 6.54 -18.96
CA LEU A 62 9.77 6.85 -20.27
C LEU A 62 9.06 5.63 -20.86
N ILE A 63 7.87 5.87 -21.44
CA ILE A 63 7.05 4.89 -22.14
C ILE A 63 6.74 5.30 -23.58
N SER A 64 7.19 6.47 -24.00
CA SER A 64 7.12 6.95 -25.39
C SER A 64 8.34 7.79 -25.75
N ALA A 65 8.60 7.92 -27.07
CA ALA A 65 9.71 8.73 -27.57
C ALA A 65 9.48 10.23 -27.41
N ASP A 66 8.23 10.67 -27.26
CA ASP A 66 7.80 12.06 -27.13
C ASP A 66 7.64 12.54 -25.69
N GLY A 67 8.22 11.80 -24.71
CA GLY A 67 8.33 12.22 -23.32
C GLY A 67 7.16 11.85 -22.42
N LEU A 68 6.28 10.90 -22.80
CA LEU A 68 5.37 10.31 -21.82
C LEU A 68 6.12 9.38 -20.89
N ALA A 69 5.79 9.46 -19.59
CA ALA A 69 6.43 8.66 -18.56
C ALA A 69 5.41 8.23 -17.49
N ILE A 70 5.74 7.14 -16.80
CA ILE A 70 4.98 6.63 -15.64
C ILE A 70 5.77 6.91 -14.37
N THR A 71 5.02 7.26 -13.31
CA THR A 71 5.46 7.28 -11.91
C THR A 71 4.31 6.87 -11.01
N ASN A 72 4.48 6.88 -9.68
CA ASN A 72 3.36 6.70 -8.77
C ASN A 72 2.61 8.01 -8.50
N TYR A 73 1.31 7.88 -8.16
CA TYR A 73 0.49 9.01 -7.72
C TYR A 73 1.07 9.66 -6.46
N HIS A 74 1.46 8.86 -5.45
CA HIS A 74 2.00 9.40 -4.20
C HIS A 74 3.29 10.22 -4.38
N VAL A 75 4.05 10.03 -5.46
CA VAL A 75 5.24 10.83 -5.78
C VAL A 75 4.88 12.25 -6.22
N VAL A 76 3.71 12.42 -6.88
CA VAL A 76 3.24 13.69 -7.44
C VAL A 76 2.06 14.30 -6.68
N SER A 77 1.56 13.63 -5.65
CA SER A 77 0.32 13.95 -4.94
C SER A 77 0.33 15.34 -4.31
N GLU A 78 1.44 15.76 -3.71
CA GLU A 78 1.55 17.08 -3.08
C GLU A 78 1.34 18.20 -4.12
N TYR A 79 1.93 18.06 -5.30
CA TYR A 79 1.70 19.00 -6.39
C TYR A 79 0.26 18.91 -6.92
N ALA A 80 -0.29 17.71 -7.07
CA ALA A 80 -1.65 17.54 -7.56
C ALA A 80 -2.69 18.19 -6.64
N LEU A 81 -2.46 18.17 -5.33
CA LEU A 81 -3.34 18.75 -4.33
C LEU A 81 -3.07 20.24 -4.06
N GLU A 82 -1.81 20.68 -4.13
CA GLU A 82 -1.39 22.05 -3.78
C GLU A 82 -0.42 22.64 -4.81
N PRO A 83 -0.86 22.83 -6.06
CA PRO A 83 0.02 23.27 -7.15
C PRO A 83 0.56 24.70 -6.99
N ALA A 84 -0.04 25.51 -6.11
CA ALA A 84 0.49 26.84 -5.78
C ALA A 84 1.69 26.76 -4.81
N THR A 85 1.82 25.68 -4.08
CA THR A 85 2.86 25.47 -3.06
C THR A 85 4.03 24.66 -3.60
N TYR A 86 3.75 23.67 -4.45
CA TYR A 86 4.74 22.72 -4.95
C TYR A 86 4.92 22.84 -6.47
N ARG A 87 6.06 22.35 -6.97
CA ARG A 87 6.32 22.11 -8.39
C ARG A 87 6.97 20.76 -8.59
N LEU A 88 6.83 20.20 -9.78
CA LEU A 88 7.44 18.93 -10.17
C LEU A 88 8.60 19.16 -11.13
N GLU A 89 9.72 18.49 -10.87
CA GLU A 89 10.87 18.47 -11.77
C GLU A 89 11.36 17.01 -11.94
N TYR A 90 11.93 16.72 -13.12
CA TYR A 90 12.69 15.49 -13.31
C TYR A 90 14.20 15.79 -13.31
N ASN A 91 14.97 14.78 -12.91
CA ASN A 91 16.42 14.76 -13.00
C ASN A 91 16.85 13.43 -13.63
N ALA A 92 17.34 13.46 -14.86
CA ALA A 92 17.76 12.28 -15.59
C ALA A 92 19.24 11.95 -15.35
N VAL A 93 19.64 10.72 -15.68
CA VAL A 93 21.00 10.21 -15.46
C VAL A 93 22.06 10.96 -16.26
N ASP A 94 21.70 11.54 -17.41
CA ASP A 94 22.58 12.36 -18.24
C ASP A 94 22.76 13.79 -17.70
N GLY A 95 22.15 14.10 -16.55
CA GLY A 95 22.18 15.43 -15.92
C GLY A 95 21.13 16.39 -16.43
N SER A 96 20.33 16.02 -17.45
CA SER A 96 19.23 16.86 -17.91
C SER A 96 18.13 16.97 -16.85
N ARG A 97 17.54 18.17 -16.75
CA ARG A 97 16.49 18.52 -15.80
C ARG A 97 15.41 19.34 -16.49
N GLY A 98 14.19 19.22 -16.04
CA GLY A 98 13.09 20.02 -16.57
C GLY A 98 11.81 19.83 -15.78
N ALA A 99 10.79 20.57 -16.20
CA ALA A 99 9.48 20.50 -15.57
C ALA A 99 8.78 19.18 -15.89
N VAL A 100 7.96 18.74 -14.96
CA VAL A 100 7.04 17.60 -15.11
C VAL A 100 5.61 18.11 -15.11
N GLN A 101 4.81 17.64 -16.05
CA GLN A 101 3.38 17.93 -16.14
C GLN A 101 2.57 16.66 -15.97
N ILE A 102 1.47 16.74 -15.23
CA ILE A 102 0.56 15.61 -15.04
C ILE A 102 -0.37 15.52 -16.25
N VAL A 103 -0.50 14.33 -16.81
CA VAL A 103 -1.42 13.98 -17.90
C VAL A 103 -2.66 13.29 -17.35
N ALA A 104 -2.47 12.30 -16.46
CA ALA A 104 -3.57 11.59 -15.82
C ALA A 104 -3.12 11.00 -14.47
N LEU A 105 -4.08 10.77 -13.58
CA LEU A 105 -3.88 10.12 -12.29
C LEU A 105 -4.78 8.89 -12.20
N ASP A 106 -4.27 7.87 -11.53
CA ASP A 106 -5.03 6.71 -11.05
C ASP A 106 -4.68 6.48 -9.58
N ILE A 107 -5.53 7.01 -8.69
CA ILE A 107 -5.29 6.94 -7.26
C ILE A 107 -5.57 5.55 -6.67
N ALA A 108 -6.47 4.78 -7.27
CA ALA A 108 -6.78 3.42 -6.83
C ALA A 108 -5.57 2.49 -6.99
N ASP A 109 -4.85 2.64 -8.09
CA ASP A 109 -3.66 1.85 -8.41
C ASP A 109 -2.34 2.58 -8.11
N ASP A 110 -2.42 3.80 -7.53
CA ASP A 110 -1.26 4.63 -7.18
C ASP A 110 -0.35 4.91 -8.38
N LEU A 111 -0.92 5.31 -9.51
CA LEU A 111 -0.20 5.63 -10.75
C LEU A 111 -0.42 7.07 -11.19
N ALA A 112 0.57 7.62 -11.87
CA ALA A 112 0.50 8.88 -12.60
C ALA A 112 1.15 8.75 -13.96
N LEU A 113 0.42 9.18 -15.00
CA LEU A 113 0.96 9.43 -16.32
C LEU A 113 1.41 10.90 -16.38
N ILE A 114 2.66 11.10 -16.71
CA ILE A 114 3.29 12.42 -16.72
C ILE A 114 3.93 12.70 -18.08
N ARG A 115 4.14 13.96 -18.38
CA ARG A 115 4.91 14.44 -19.56
C ARG A 115 6.14 15.18 -19.09
N VAL A 116 7.26 14.87 -19.74
CA VAL A 116 8.56 15.51 -19.52
C VAL A 116 9.10 16.05 -20.86
N ASP A 117 9.95 17.06 -20.79
CA ASP A 117 10.58 17.68 -21.95
C ASP A 117 11.80 16.85 -22.43
N ARG A 118 11.52 15.63 -22.90
CA ARG A 118 12.54 14.69 -23.41
C ARG A 118 12.05 14.05 -24.69
N MET A 119 12.50 14.59 -25.83
CA MET A 119 12.14 14.09 -27.15
C MET A 119 13.20 13.12 -27.68
N ASP A 120 12.78 12.22 -28.57
CA ASP A 120 13.63 11.24 -29.28
C ASP A 120 14.45 10.33 -28.36
N GLN A 121 13.94 10.05 -27.15
CA GLN A 121 14.61 9.19 -26.19
C GLN A 121 14.19 7.73 -26.34
N PRO A 122 15.07 6.77 -25.99
CA PRO A 122 14.64 5.39 -25.81
C PRO A 122 13.65 5.28 -24.67
N PHE A 123 12.69 4.38 -24.80
CA PHE A 123 11.60 4.19 -23.83
C PHE A 123 11.37 2.71 -23.55
N PHE A 124 10.65 2.41 -22.48
CA PHE A 124 10.23 1.05 -22.13
C PHE A 124 8.95 0.65 -22.87
N ARG A 125 8.79 -0.66 -23.05
CA ARG A 125 7.54 -1.29 -23.45
C ARG A 125 7.03 -2.18 -22.33
N PHE A 126 5.74 -2.32 -22.21
CA PHE A 126 5.15 -3.25 -21.27
C PHE A 126 5.34 -4.70 -21.73
N ASP A 127 5.46 -5.61 -20.79
CA ASP A 127 5.47 -7.06 -21.06
C ASP A 127 4.03 -7.52 -21.34
N ASP A 128 3.82 -8.14 -22.50
CA ASP A 128 2.49 -8.55 -22.96
C ASP A 128 1.84 -9.59 -22.02
N ARG A 129 2.66 -10.46 -21.39
CA ARG A 129 2.20 -11.45 -20.39
C ARG A 129 1.75 -10.77 -19.11
N ALA A 130 2.49 -9.76 -18.66
CA ALA A 130 2.14 -8.98 -17.47
C ALA A 130 0.86 -8.15 -17.70
N VAL A 131 0.68 -7.59 -18.90
CA VAL A 131 -0.56 -6.88 -19.28
C VAL A 131 -1.74 -7.84 -19.34
N ALA A 132 -1.55 -9.05 -19.88
CA ALA A 132 -2.58 -10.09 -19.96
C ALA A 132 -2.82 -10.80 -18.60
N GLY A 133 -2.05 -10.52 -17.55
CA GLY A 133 -2.15 -11.21 -16.25
C GLY A 133 -1.65 -12.66 -16.28
N SER A 134 -0.80 -13.02 -17.25
CA SER A 134 -0.28 -14.38 -17.47
C SER A 134 1.21 -14.53 -17.17
N LEU A 135 1.81 -13.56 -16.46
CA LEU A 135 3.20 -13.65 -16.02
C LEU A 135 3.38 -14.87 -15.10
N PRO A 136 4.32 -15.79 -15.39
CA PRO A 136 4.46 -17.00 -14.59
C PRO A 136 5.06 -16.71 -13.21
N LYS A 137 4.49 -17.31 -12.16
CA LYS A 137 5.05 -17.25 -10.80
C LYS A 137 6.46 -17.83 -10.80
N GLY A 138 7.40 -17.15 -10.14
CA GLY A 138 8.81 -17.50 -10.15
C GLY A 138 9.63 -16.72 -11.19
N GLU A 139 9.01 -15.93 -12.06
CA GLU A 139 9.70 -15.06 -13.02
C GLU A 139 10.66 -14.14 -12.28
N ARG A 140 11.87 -14.01 -12.80
CA ARG A 140 12.88 -13.08 -12.30
C ARG A 140 12.61 -11.68 -12.83
N LEU A 141 12.50 -10.71 -11.94
CA LEU A 141 12.31 -9.31 -12.27
C LEU A 141 13.45 -8.44 -11.74
N TYR A 142 13.71 -7.36 -12.44
CA TYR A 142 14.73 -6.36 -12.12
C TYR A 142 14.04 -5.04 -11.84
N SER A 143 13.92 -4.70 -10.55
CA SER A 143 13.35 -3.44 -10.08
C SER A 143 14.41 -2.34 -10.12
N MET A 144 14.06 -1.17 -10.61
CA MET A 144 14.97 -0.04 -10.79
C MET A 144 14.42 1.26 -10.22
N GLY A 145 15.31 2.15 -9.78
CA GLY A 145 14.94 3.45 -9.24
C GLY A 145 16.10 4.16 -8.55
N TYR A 146 15.77 5.20 -7.78
CA TYR A 146 16.72 6.07 -7.09
C TYR A 146 16.53 6.00 -5.57
N PRO A 147 16.95 4.91 -4.90
CA PRO A 147 16.73 4.75 -3.46
C PRO A 147 17.53 5.79 -2.67
N LEU A 148 16.87 6.45 -1.70
CA LEU A 148 17.52 7.28 -0.67
C LEU A 148 18.52 8.33 -1.22
N ASP A 149 18.31 8.83 -2.44
CA ASP A 149 19.27 9.71 -3.16
C ASP A 149 20.68 9.11 -3.38
N LEU A 150 20.85 7.78 -3.28
CA LEU A 150 22.12 7.10 -3.47
C LEU A 150 22.50 6.92 -4.95
N GLY A 151 21.68 7.39 -5.86
CA GLY A 151 21.84 7.23 -7.30
C GLY A 151 21.00 6.09 -7.86
N PHE A 152 21.15 5.84 -9.17
CA PHE A 152 20.40 4.82 -9.88
C PHE A 152 20.81 3.41 -9.41
N THR A 153 19.82 2.61 -9.01
CA THR A 153 20.02 1.27 -8.47
C THR A 153 19.14 0.26 -9.20
N ILE A 154 19.66 -0.95 -9.40
CA ILE A 154 18.95 -2.12 -9.87
C ILE A 154 18.90 -3.18 -8.77
N VAL A 155 17.75 -3.81 -8.58
CA VAL A 155 17.51 -4.86 -7.58
C VAL A 155 16.86 -6.04 -8.25
N GLU A 156 17.48 -7.20 -8.18
CA GLU A 156 16.92 -8.45 -8.66
C GLU A 156 16.02 -9.09 -7.60
N GLY A 157 14.92 -9.68 -8.04
CA GLY A 157 14.00 -10.42 -7.17
C GLY A 157 13.06 -11.31 -7.97
N THR A 158 12.16 -11.98 -7.26
CA THR A 158 11.24 -12.95 -7.84
C THR A 158 9.80 -12.42 -7.77
N TYR A 159 9.07 -12.58 -8.86
CA TYR A 159 7.62 -12.40 -8.92
C TYR A 159 6.90 -13.59 -8.27
N ASN A 160 6.07 -13.34 -7.26
CA ASN A 160 5.38 -14.37 -6.49
C ASN A 160 3.84 -14.36 -6.70
N ALA A 161 3.37 -13.85 -7.83
CA ALA A 161 1.97 -13.65 -8.19
C ALA A 161 1.31 -12.46 -7.46
N LEU A 162 -0.01 -12.35 -7.61
CA LEU A 162 -0.85 -11.38 -6.89
C LEU A 162 -0.85 -11.70 -5.39
N VAL A 163 -1.00 -10.66 -4.58
CA VAL A 163 -1.26 -10.80 -3.14
C VAL A 163 -2.67 -11.36 -2.96
N ASP A 164 -2.82 -12.52 -2.31
CA ASP A 164 -4.10 -13.25 -2.21
C ASP A 164 -4.94 -12.46 -1.24
N ARG A 165 -5.01 -11.72 -0.51
CA ARG A 165 -5.92 -11.11 0.46
C ARG A 165 -5.85 -9.59 0.42
N SER A 166 -5.78 -9.03 -0.77
CA SER A 166 -5.85 -7.59 -0.96
C SER A 166 -7.06 -7.23 -1.81
N TYR A 167 -7.70 -6.10 -1.50
CA TYR A 167 -8.78 -5.56 -2.33
C TYR A 167 -8.24 -4.99 -3.65
N THR A 168 -7.03 -4.43 -3.62
CA THR A 168 -6.35 -3.92 -4.81
C THR A 168 -5.29 -4.92 -5.26
N ASP A 169 -5.21 -5.15 -6.56
CA ASP A 169 -4.20 -6.04 -7.11
C ASP A 169 -2.78 -5.48 -6.94
N ARG A 170 -1.93 -6.26 -6.28
CA ARG A 170 -0.50 -5.96 -6.12
C ARG A 170 0.29 -7.24 -6.37
N TYR A 171 1.41 -7.13 -7.05
CA TYR A 171 2.37 -8.24 -7.14
C TYR A 171 3.24 -8.30 -5.90
N HIS A 172 3.38 -9.50 -5.35
CA HIS A 172 4.40 -9.77 -4.34
C HIS A 172 5.76 -9.96 -5.03
N PHE A 173 6.73 -9.18 -4.63
CA PHE A 173 8.10 -9.18 -5.15
C PHE A 173 9.11 -9.33 -4.02
N THR A 174 10.09 -10.26 -4.17
CA THR A 174 11.10 -10.53 -3.13
C THR A 174 12.39 -9.74 -3.30
N GLY A 175 12.37 -8.64 -4.03
CA GLY A 175 13.49 -7.70 -4.11
C GLY A 175 13.31 -6.54 -3.14
N ALA A 176 14.41 -5.95 -2.68
CA ALA A 176 14.41 -4.83 -1.73
C ALA A 176 13.99 -3.51 -2.41
N ILE A 177 12.74 -3.10 -2.28
CA ILE A 177 12.30 -1.76 -2.67
C ILE A 177 12.47 -0.80 -1.50
N ASN A 178 13.11 0.34 -1.73
CA ASN A 178 13.35 1.38 -0.75
C ASN A 178 12.71 2.70 -1.17
N SER A 179 12.53 3.61 -0.19
CA SER A 179 12.06 4.97 -0.44
C SER A 179 12.87 5.64 -1.56
N GLY A 180 12.20 6.29 -2.52
CA GLY A 180 12.77 6.84 -3.73
C GLY A 180 12.73 5.91 -4.94
N MET A 181 12.57 4.59 -4.78
CA MET A 181 12.36 3.66 -5.90
C MET A 181 10.91 3.65 -6.41
N SER A 182 9.97 4.18 -5.64
CA SER A 182 8.55 4.30 -6.01
C SER A 182 8.40 4.98 -7.38
N GLY A 183 7.55 4.43 -8.23
CA GLY A 183 7.32 4.89 -9.62
C GLY A 183 8.35 4.38 -10.63
N GLY A 184 9.41 3.71 -10.19
CA GLY A 184 10.35 3.04 -11.08
C GLY A 184 9.81 1.70 -11.61
N PRO A 185 10.33 1.19 -12.74
CA PRO A 185 9.85 -0.05 -13.33
C PRO A 185 10.50 -1.28 -12.68
N ALA A 186 9.74 -2.37 -12.65
CA ALA A 186 10.26 -3.73 -12.50
C ALA A 186 10.13 -4.43 -13.85
N VAL A 187 11.27 -4.83 -14.44
CA VAL A 187 11.32 -5.38 -15.80
C VAL A 187 11.69 -6.86 -15.79
N THR A 188 11.27 -7.56 -16.83
CA THR A 188 11.70 -8.93 -17.14
C THR A 188 13.12 -8.96 -17.69
N SER A 189 13.70 -10.14 -17.88
CA SER A 189 15.06 -10.31 -18.39
C SER A 189 15.29 -9.77 -19.82
N ASP A 190 14.21 -9.60 -20.60
CA ASP A 190 14.23 -8.95 -21.92
C ASP A 190 13.96 -7.42 -21.86
N GLY A 191 13.90 -6.85 -20.65
CA GLY A 191 13.80 -5.40 -20.43
C GLY A 191 12.41 -4.81 -20.63
N ARG A 192 11.34 -5.63 -20.59
CA ARG A 192 9.95 -5.17 -20.68
C ARG A 192 9.36 -4.96 -19.29
N VAL A 193 8.54 -3.93 -19.12
CA VAL A 193 7.94 -3.58 -17.83
C VAL A 193 6.84 -4.57 -17.45
N ALA A 194 7.05 -5.28 -16.35
CA ALA A 194 6.08 -6.20 -15.77
C ALA A 194 5.28 -5.56 -14.61
N GLY A 195 5.87 -4.57 -13.92
CA GLY A 195 5.23 -3.87 -12.81
C GLY A 195 5.92 -2.55 -12.48
N ILE A 196 5.30 -1.76 -11.59
CA ILE A 196 5.78 -0.47 -11.11
C ILE A 196 6.02 -0.55 -9.61
N ASN A 197 7.17 -0.14 -9.14
CA ASN A 197 7.53 -0.15 -7.72
C ASN A 197 6.58 0.75 -6.93
N VAL A 198 6.00 0.26 -5.82
CA VAL A 198 5.08 1.08 -5.02
C VAL A 198 5.44 1.14 -3.54
N ALA A 199 5.64 -0.01 -2.89
CA ALA A 199 5.80 -0.06 -1.44
C ALA A 199 6.58 -1.30 -0.99
N LYS A 200 6.94 -1.31 0.29
CA LYS A 200 7.46 -2.47 1.01
C LYS A 200 6.65 -2.74 2.27
N GLN A 201 6.60 -3.99 2.70
CA GLN A 201 6.07 -4.37 4.00
C GLN A 201 7.06 -3.93 5.10
N LEU A 202 6.62 -3.08 6.02
CA LEU A 202 7.50 -2.55 7.07
C LEU A 202 7.94 -3.60 8.09
N ASN A 203 7.11 -4.64 8.31
CA ASN A 203 7.36 -5.71 9.28
C ASN A 203 7.84 -7.01 8.63
N GLY A 204 8.26 -6.98 7.35
CA GLY A 204 8.75 -8.13 6.61
C GLY A 204 10.07 -7.83 5.89
N GLU A 205 11.01 -8.78 5.92
CA GLU A 205 12.23 -8.68 5.12
C GLU A 205 11.95 -9.14 3.68
N LEU A 206 12.43 -8.38 2.70
CA LEU A 206 12.29 -8.66 1.26
C LEU A 206 10.83 -8.87 0.80
N VAL A 207 9.87 -8.30 1.50
CA VAL A 207 8.47 -8.26 1.08
C VAL A 207 8.16 -6.89 0.50
N SER A 208 8.11 -6.84 -0.81
CA SER A 208 7.83 -5.62 -1.57
C SER A 208 6.66 -5.83 -2.51
N PHE A 209 6.05 -4.73 -2.93
CA PHE A 209 4.88 -4.75 -3.79
C PHE A 209 5.10 -3.95 -5.06
N LEU A 210 4.56 -4.47 -6.17
CA LEU A 210 4.53 -3.79 -7.45
C LEU A 210 3.08 -3.59 -7.88
N VAL A 211 2.79 -2.46 -8.50
CA VAL A 211 1.56 -2.27 -9.28
C VAL A 211 1.69 -3.08 -10.57
N PRO A 212 0.74 -3.96 -10.92
CA PRO A 212 0.77 -4.69 -12.19
C PRO A 212 0.83 -3.76 -13.41
N ALA A 213 1.66 -4.09 -14.39
CA ALA A 213 1.84 -3.26 -15.59
C ALA A 213 0.57 -3.01 -16.40
N ARG A 214 -0.45 -3.90 -16.28
CA ARG A 214 -1.74 -3.72 -16.95
C ARG A 214 -2.46 -2.43 -16.59
N PHE A 215 -2.33 -1.96 -15.34
CA PHE A 215 -2.94 -0.71 -14.91
C PHE A 215 -2.27 0.50 -15.56
N ALA A 216 -0.92 0.52 -15.62
CA ALA A 216 -0.20 1.57 -16.33
C ALA A 216 -0.46 1.55 -17.84
N ALA A 217 -0.59 0.35 -18.44
CA ALA A 217 -0.96 0.20 -19.85
C ALA A 217 -2.39 0.72 -20.12
N ALA A 218 -3.33 0.45 -19.22
CA ALA A 218 -4.70 0.97 -19.31
C ALA A 218 -4.73 2.50 -19.17
N LEU A 219 -4.00 3.06 -18.20
CA LEU A 219 -3.88 4.51 -18.00
C LEU A 219 -3.31 5.20 -19.24
N LEU A 220 -2.27 4.62 -19.84
CA LEU A 220 -1.70 5.10 -21.10
C LEU A 220 -2.70 5.01 -22.26
N ALA A 221 -3.40 3.88 -22.42
CA ALA A 221 -4.35 3.68 -23.51
C ALA A 221 -5.53 4.68 -23.46
N GLN A 222 -5.98 5.04 -22.26
CA GLN A 222 -7.06 6.01 -22.06
C GLN A 222 -6.62 7.46 -22.29
N ASN A 223 -5.31 7.75 -22.18
CA ASN A 223 -4.75 9.10 -22.23
C ASN A 223 -3.61 9.24 -23.27
N GLY A 224 -3.65 8.44 -24.34
CA GLY A 224 -2.58 8.31 -25.32
C GLY A 224 -2.21 9.59 -26.10
N GLU A 225 -3.11 10.60 -26.14
CA GLU A 225 -2.77 11.93 -26.68
C GLU A 225 -1.74 12.67 -25.80
N GLY A 226 -1.59 12.25 -24.54
CA GLY A 226 -0.58 12.77 -23.61
C GLY A 226 -0.68 14.27 -23.34
N LYS A 227 -1.87 14.85 -23.46
CA LYS A 227 -2.09 16.28 -23.18
C LYS A 227 -2.09 16.51 -21.66
N PRO A 228 -1.26 17.43 -21.14
CA PRO A 228 -1.33 17.79 -19.74
C PRO A 228 -2.71 18.30 -19.34
N VAL A 229 -3.18 17.88 -18.15
CA VAL A 229 -4.45 18.36 -17.60
C VAL A 229 -4.31 19.74 -16.99
N ASP A 230 -5.41 20.48 -16.91
CA ASP A 230 -5.44 21.72 -16.12
C ASP A 230 -5.23 21.36 -14.63
N VAL A 231 -4.19 21.92 -14.07
CA VAL A 231 -3.80 21.67 -12.66
C VAL A 231 -4.94 21.98 -11.68
N LYS A 232 -5.81 22.95 -12.02
CA LYS A 232 -6.98 23.30 -11.19
C LYS A 232 -8.04 22.20 -11.14
N SER A 233 -8.06 21.28 -12.11
CA SER A 233 -9.01 20.19 -12.16
C SER A 233 -8.53 18.94 -11.39
N LEU A 234 -7.25 18.84 -11.05
CA LEU A 234 -6.65 17.64 -10.44
C LEU A 234 -7.32 17.26 -9.11
N LYS A 235 -7.52 18.23 -8.21
CA LYS A 235 -8.17 17.97 -6.91
C LYS A 235 -9.59 17.43 -7.08
N ALA A 236 -10.37 18.00 -8.00
CA ALA A 236 -11.72 17.54 -8.30
C ALA A 236 -11.70 16.14 -8.93
N ASP A 237 -10.69 15.83 -9.75
CA ASP A 237 -10.50 14.50 -10.33
C ASP A 237 -10.18 13.46 -9.25
N ILE A 238 -9.26 13.76 -8.36
CA ILE A 238 -8.95 12.93 -7.19
C ILE A 238 -10.22 12.65 -6.37
N GLY A 239 -11.03 13.67 -6.08
CA GLY A 239 -12.30 13.51 -5.34
C GLY A 239 -13.28 12.57 -6.04
N ARG A 240 -13.44 12.70 -7.38
CA ARG A 240 -14.30 11.78 -8.15
C ARG A 240 -13.81 10.34 -8.09
N GLN A 241 -12.48 10.12 -8.23
CA GLN A 241 -11.88 8.78 -8.17
C GLN A 241 -12.05 8.17 -6.77
N LEU A 242 -11.85 8.95 -5.69
CA LEU A 242 -12.10 8.51 -4.31
C LEU A 242 -13.55 8.09 -4.09
N THR A 243 -14.50 8.90 -4.57
CA THR A 243 -15.93 8.58 -4.46
C THR A 243 -16.30 7.30 -5.21
N ALA A 244 -15.80 7.14 -6.44
CA ALA A 244 -16.03 5.94 -7.23
C ALA A 244 -15.39 4.70 -6.57
N TRP A 245 -14.15 4.84 -6.10
CA TRP A 245 -13.42 3.74 -5.47
C TRP A 245 -14.08 3.27 -4.17
N GLN A 246 -14.46 4.19 -3.25
CA GLN A 246 -15.13 3.82 -2.02
C GLN A 246 -16.50 3.17 -2.29
N SER A 247 -17.24 3.62 -3.31
CA SER A 247 -18.49 2.98 -3.70
C SER A 247 -18.28 1.55 -4.18
N GLY A 248 -17.23 1.30 -4.96
CA GLY A 248 -16.83 -0.04 -5.39
C GLY A 248 -16.44 -0.95 -4.22
N LEU A 249 -15.62 -0.45 -3.29
CA LEU A 249 -15.20 -1.18 -2.08
C LEU A 249 -16.42 -1.59 -1.24
N TYR A 250 -17.36 -0.68 -1.08
CA TYR A 250 -18.58 -0.93 -0.32
C TYR A 250 -19.48 -1.97 -0.97
N HIS A 251 -19.67 -1.83 -2.26
CA HIS A 251 -20.44 -2.82 -3.02
C HIS A 251 -19.80 -4.21 -2.93
N ALA A 252 -18.47 -4.31 -3.04
CA ALA A 252 -17.76 -5.57 -2.89
C ALA A 252 -17.90 -6.16 -1.47
N LEU A 253 -17.90 -5.32 -0.43
CA LEU A 253 -18.13 -5.74 0.95
C LEU A 253 -19.53 -6.29 1.16
N ASP A 254 -20.54 -5.61 0.63
CA ASP A 254 -21.94 -6.02 0.71
C ASP A 254 -22.18 -7.35 -0.02
N GLN A 255 -21.59 -7.52 -1.20
CA GLN A 255 -21.65 -8.76 -1.96
C GLN A 255 -20.96 -9.95 -1.26
N ALA A 256 -19.85 -9.70 -0.57
CA ALA A 256 -19.17 -10.76 0.18
C ALA A 256 -20.00 -11.21 1.41
N GLY A 257 -20.76 -10.31 2.00
CA GLY A 257 -21.61 -10.61 3.14
C GLY A 257 -20.88 -10.69 4.48
N PHE A 258 -21.66 -11.09 5.49
CA PHE A 258 -21.21 -11.19 6.86
C PHE A 258 -21.68 -12.51 7.47
N ARG A 259 -20.80 -13.14 8.26
CA ARG A 259 -21.12 -14.34 9.04
C ARG A 259 -21.22 -14.02 10.52
N ALA A 260 -21.97 -14.84 11.24
CA ALA A 260 -22.03 -14.76 12.68
C ALA A 260 -20.75 -15.35 13.30
N ALA A 261 -20.20 -14.62 14.29
CA ALA A 261 -19.12 -15.08 15.16
C ALA A 261 -19.59 -15.06 16.62
N VAL A 262 -19.01 -15.90 17.48
CA VAL A 262 -19.40 -16.03 18.90
C VAL A 262 -18.28 -15.48 19.77
N ALA A 263 -18.64 -14.60 20.71
CA ALA A 263 -17.73 -14.06 21.71
C ALA A 263 -18.42 -14.05 23.08
N GLY A 264 -18.13 -15.06 23.90
CA GLY A 264 -18.83 -15.32 25.14
C GLY A 264 -20.33 -15.55 24.91
N PRO A 265 -21.22 -14.89 25.67
CA PRO A 265 -22.67 -15.02 25.51
C PRO A 265 -23.23 -14.17 24.33
N TYR A 266 -22.37 -13.54 23.55
CA TYR A 266 -22.76 -12.65 22.46
C TYR A 266 -22.45 -13.26 21.09
N ARG A 267 -23.26 -12.87 20.10
CA ARG A 267 -23.03 -13.10 18.69
C ARG A 267 -22.66 -11.77 18.05
N THR A 268 -21.69 -11.77 17.16
CA THR A 268 -21.20 -10.59 16.41
C THR A 268 -21.19 -10.89 14.93
N SER A 269 -20.95 -9.88 14.10
CA SER A 269 -20.80 -10.03 12.64
C SER A 269 -19.36 -9.86 12.22
N GLU A 270 -18.82 -10.83 11.47
CA GLU A 270 -17.52 -10.75 10.80
C GLU A 270 -17.70 -10.73 9.28
N SER A 271 -16.89 -9.96 8.56
CA SER A 271 -16.95 -9.94 7.09
C SER A 271 -16.43 -11.26 6.50
N GLU A 272 -17.09 -11.75 5.44
CA GLU A 272 -16.65 -12.88 4.63
C GLU A 272 -15.80 -12.45 3.42
N ALA A 273 -15.53 -11.13 3.25
CA ALA A 273 -14.69 -10.63 2.17
C ALA A 273 -13.26 -11.22 2.28
N PRO A 274 -12.71 -11.76 1.17
CA PRO A 274 -11.41 -12.45 1.21
C PRO A 274 -10.23 -11.54 1.57
N TRP A 275 -10.41 -10.23 1.46
CA TRP A 275 -9.42 -9.21 1.82
C TRP A 275 -9.56 -8.69 3.26
N PHE A 276 -10.37 -9.35 4.10
CA PHE A 276 -10.34 -9.19 5.54
C PHE A 276 -9.48 -10.25 6.21
N THR A 277 -8.71 -9.83 7.22
CA THR A 277 -7.94 -10.74 8.07
C THR A 277 -8.30 -10.47 9.52
N CYS A 278 -8.69 -11.53 10.25
CA CYS A 278 -9.06 -11.47 11.65
C CYS A 278 -8.03 -12.16 12.54
N TRP A 279 -7.71 -11.55 13.68
CA TRP A 279 -6.77 -12.06 14.67
C TRP A 279 -7.43 -12.07 16.05
N GLY A 280 -7.38 -13.22 16.72
CA GLY A 280 -7.80 -13.37 18.11
C GLY A 280 -6.65 -13.07 19.07
N GLN A 281 -6.97 -12.44 20.21
CA GLN A 281 -6.05 -12.19 21.31
C GLN A 281 -6.74 -12.45 22.64
N THR A 282 -5.99 -12.96 23.62
CA THR A 282 -6.43 -13.13 25.00
C THR A 282 -5.33 -12.70 25.96
N ASN A 283 -5.70 -12.34 27.19
CA ASN A 283 -4.74 -12.04 28.25
C ASN A 283 -4.61 -13.18 29.30
N THR A 284 -5.18 -14.36 29.04
CA THR A 284 -5.20 -15.48 30.01
C THR A 284 -3.82 -15.95 30.43
N ASP A 285 -2.82 -15.81 29.56
CA ASP A 285 -1.45 -16.28 29.81
C ASP A 285 -0.54 -15.21 30.47
N GLN A 286 -1.09 -14.04 30.81
CA GLN A 286 -0.32 -12.98 31.46
C GLN A 286 0.02 -13.29 32.91
N LEU A 287 1.20 -12.89 33.35
CA LEU A 287 1.66 -12.98 34.73
C LEU A 287 1.97 -11.57 35.29
N PRO A 288 1.45 -11.22 36.50
CA PRO A 288 0.55 -11.99 37.34
C PRO A 288 -0.81 -12.21 36.69
N LYS A 289 -1.55 -13.25 37.10
CA LYS A 289 -2.86 -13.58 36.56
C LYS A 289 -3.78 -12.34 36.55
N PRO A 290 -4.37 -11.99 35.40
CA PRO A 290 -5.20 -10.82 35.28
C PRO A 290 -6.51 -11.01 36.11
N ARG A 291 -6.96 -9.92 36.72
CA ARG A 291 -8.23 -9.92 37.49
C ARG A 291 -9.48 -9.90 36.61
N ALA A 292 -9.32 -9.56 35.34
CA ALA A 292 -10.34 -9.67 34.30
C ALA A 292 -9.75 -10.34 33.05
N ILE A 293 -10.48 -11.25 32.47
CA ILE A 293 -10.15 -11.88 31.21
C ILE A 293 -10.68 -11.01 30.07
N ILE A 294 -9.83 -10.76 29.09
CA ILE A 294 -10.12 -9.93 27.93
C ILE A 294 -9.80 -10.75 26.69
N ASP A 295 -10.85 -11.16 26.00
CA ASP A 295 -10.76 -11.88 24.73
C ASP A 295 -11.18 -10.92 23.61
N SER A 296 -10.34 -10.72 22.60
CA SER A 296 -10.63 -9.79 21.51
C SER A 296 -10.39 -10.41 20.15
N THR A 297 -11.24 -10.07 19.19
CA THR A 297 -11.07 -10.34 17.77
C THR A 297 -10.94 -9.00 17.06
N ASN A 298 -9.87 -8.83 16.26
CA ASN A 298 -9.61 -7.65 15.46
C ASN A 298 -9.52 -8.06 13.99
N CYS A 299 -10.39 -7.50 13.18
CA CYS A 299 -10.46 -7.74 11.73
C CYS A 299 -10.12 -6.46 10.97
N PHE A 300 -9.24 -6.57 10.01
CA PHE A 300 -8.79 -5.45 9.18
C PHE A 300 -8.97 -5.78 7.71
N SER A 301 -9.44 -4.79 6.95
CA SER A 301 -9.43 -4.86 5.49
C SER A 301 -8.04 -4.53 4.93
N ASP A 302 -7.62 -5.22 3.89
CA ASP A 302 -6.49 -4.80 3.05
C ASP A 302 -7.00 -4.08 1.81
N SER A 303 -7.49 -2.85 2.03
CA SER A 303 -8.14 -2.00 1.02
C SER A 303 -7.72 -0.54 1.12
N ARG A 304 -6.61 -0.25 1.81
CA ARG A 304 -6.18 1.13 2.01
C ARG A 304 -5.56 1.71 0.74
N ILE A 305 -5.97 2.94 0.39
CA ILE A 305 -5.34 3.76 -0.65
C ILE A 305 -4.76 5.04 -0.07
N PHE A 306 -3.70 5.52 -0.70
CA PHE A 306 -3.02 6.76 -0.36
C PHE A 306 -3.72 7.96 -1.00
N ILE A 307 -3.89 9.06 -0.26
CA ILE A 307 -4.43 10.34 -0.77
C ILE A 307 -3.35 11.43 -0.70
N ALA A 308 -2.78 11.62 0.47
CA ALA A 308 -1.73 12.59 0.74
C ALA A 308 -0.88 12.13 1.92
N GLU A 309 0.24 12.80 2.19
CA GLU A 309 1.03 12.50 3.39
C GLU A 309 0.17 12.60 4.65
N GLY A 310 0.10 11.49 5.39
CA GLY A 310 -0.72 11.36 6.60
C GLY A 310 -2.23 11.21 6.34
N LEU A 311 -2.68 11.12 5.09
CA LEU A 311 -4.09 10.92 4.73
C LEU A 311 -4.26 9.71 3.81
N ASN A 312 -5.02 8.74 4.28
CA ASN A 312 -5.42 7.56 3.51
C ASN A 312 -6.94 7.40 3.55
N ALA A 313 -7.49 6.57 2.69
CA ALA A 313 -8.88 6.14 2.71
C ALA A 313 -8.96 4.60 2.62
N GLY A 314 -10.15 4.05 2.90
CA GLY A 314 -10.49 2.66 2.62
C GLY A 314 -10.14 1.65 3.70
N LEU A 315 -9.61 2.06 4.85
CA LEU A 315 -9.50 1.15 5.99
C LEU A 315 -10.89 0.86 6.54
N ILE A 316 -11.21 -0.43 6.67
CA ILE A 316 -12.36 -0.92 7.42
C ILE A 316 -11.82 -1.82 8.53
N GLN A 317 -12.08 -1.44 9.77
CA GLN A 317 -11.67 -2.22 10.94
C GLN A 317 -12.88 -2.58 11.79
N LEU A 318 -13.01 -3.84 12.10
CA LEU A 318 -13.99 -4.40 13.04
C LEU A 318 -13.25 -4.97 14.25
N SER A 319 -13.66 -4.62 15.45
CA SER A 319 -13.13 -5.28 16.65
C SER A 319 -14.24 -5.59 17.63
N HIS A 320 -14.13 -6.77 18.26
CA HIS A 320 -15.04 -7.25 19.30
C HIS A 320 -14.19 -7.70 20.47
N THR A 321 -14.43 -7.12 21.64
CA THR A 321 -13.69 -7.41 22.87
C THR A 321 -14.67 -7.86 23.95
N TYR A 322 -14.58 -9.11 24.34
CA TYR A 322 -15.35 -9.66 25.44
C TYR A 322 -14.54 -9.59 26.73
N LEU A 323 -15.10 -8.91 27.72
CA LEU A 323 -14.51 -8.75 29.06
C LEU A 323 -15.34 -9.52 30.06
N ARG A 324 -14.68 -10.27 30.95
CA ARG A 324 -15.33 -10.96 32.07
C ARG A 324 -14.44 -11.00 33.31
N THR A 325 -15.02 -11.07 34.46
CA THR A 325 -14.30 -11.13 35.74
C THR A 325 -15.09 -11.89 36.82
N ASP A 326 -14.36 -12.64 37.65
CA ASP A 326 -14.82 -13.20 38.90
C ASP A 326 -14.19 -12.46 40.10
N ASP A 327 -13.18 -11.62 39.89
CA ASP A 327 -12.33 -11.01 40.93
C ASP A 327 -12.58 -9.51 41.12
N LEU A 328 -13.24 -8.82 40.20
CA LEU A 328 -13.57 -7.40 40.31
C LEU A 328 -15.01 -7.21 40.80
N ASN A 329 -15.20 -6.26 41.72
CA ASN A 329 -16.57 -5.82 42.02
C ASN A 329 -17.12 -4.94 40.86
N SER A 330 -18.43 -4.67 40.91
CA SER A 330 -19.16 -3.93 39.86
C SER A 330 -18.55 -2.55 39.57
N PHE A 331 -18.09 -1.82 40.59
CA PHE A 331 -17.45 -0.49 40.37
C PHE A 331 -16.09 -0.60 39.67
N GLN A 332 -15.28 -1.58 40.07
CA GLN A 332 -13.98 -1.84 39.44
C GLN A 332 -14.15 -2.32 38.02
N PHE A 333 -15.14 -3.20 37.77
CA PHE A 333 -15.45 -3.66 36.42
C PHE A 333 -15.97 -2.50 35.52
N SER A 334 -16.86 -1.64 36.05
CA SER A 334 -17.34 -0.47 35.34
C SER A 334 -16.19 0.53 34.97
N ALA A 335 -15.22 0.67 35.88
CA ALA A 335 -14.03 1.50 35.59
C ALA A 335 -13.18 0.88 34.45
N LEU A 336 -12.96 -0.43 34.47
CA LEU A 336 -12.29 -1.16 33.39
C LEU A 336 -13.05 -1.04 32.07
N LEU A 337 -14.35 -1.26 32.10
CA LEU A 337 -15.23 -1.17 30.93
C LEU A 337 -15.21 0.24 30.35
N SER A 338 -15.19 1.27 31.20
CA SER A 338 -15.10 2.67 30.77
C SER A 338 -13.78 2.98 30.03
N GLN A 339 -12.68 2.29 30.35
CA GLN A 339 -11.42 2.45 29.63
C GLN A 339 -11.50 1.82 28.23
N HIS A 340 -12.06 0.61 28.13
CA HIS A 340 -12.22 -0.10 26.85
C HIS A 340 -13.33 0.51 25.97
N GLY A 341 -14.42 0.98 26.58
CA GLY A 341 -15.60 1.52 25.92
C GLY A 341 -15.53 3.00 25.54
N ARG A 342 -14.36 3.63 25.60
CA ARG A 342 -14.22 5.02 25.14
C ARG A 342 -14.49 5.11 23.65
N GLY A 343 -15.46 5.95 23.29
CA GLY A 343 -15.74 6.26 21.90
C GLY A 343 -14.75 7.27 21.31
N GLY A 344 -14.78 7.39 20.00
CA GLY A 344 -13.96 8.32 19.23
C GLY A 344 -12.76 7.66 18.54
N MET A 345 -12.15 8.44 17.67
CA MET A 345 -10.97 8.03 16.90
C MET A 345 -9.72 8.37 17.70
N PRO A 346 -8.89 7.38 18.03
CA PRO A 346 -7.68 7.61 18.80
C PRO A 346 -6.61 8.35 17.98
N GLY A 347 -5.69 9.01 18.69
CA GLY A 347 -4.50 9.59 18.11
C GLY A 347 -4.64 11.03 17.58
N GLN A 348 -3.52 11.52 17.01
CA GLN A 348 -3.50 12.80 16.32
C GLN A 348 -4.04 12.61 14.90
N TRP A 349 -4.72 13.63 14.37
CA TRP A 349 -5.22 13.63 13.00
C TRP A 349 -4.59 14.77 12.20
N PRO A 350 -4.42 14.62 10.88
CA PRO A 350 -3.89 15.66 10.02
C PRO A 350 -4.91 16.80 9.87
N ARG A 351 -4.79 17.83 10.71
CA ARG A 351 -5.71 18.98 10.74
C ARG A 351 -5.79 19.73 9.42
N LYS A 352 -4.78 19.60 8.60
CA LYS A 352 -4.76 20.12 7.24
C LYS A 352 -5.89 19.53 6.40
N TRP A 353 -6.10 18.22 6.52
CA TRP A 353 -7.00 17.46 5.65
C TRP A 353 -8.35 17.13 6.29
N LEU A 354 -8.40 17.01 7.61
CA LEU A 354 -9.58 16.51 8.34
C LEU A 354 -10.11 17.56 9.33
N THR A 355 -11.43 17.58 9.52
CA THR A 355 -12.07 18.36 10.57
C THR A 355 -11.84 17.74 11.94
N ARG A 356 -12.22 18.46 13.01
CA ARG A 356 -12.39 17.83 14.33
C ARG A 356 -13.50 16.79 14.26
N GLN A 357 -13.34 15.68 15.00
CA GLN A 357 -14.43 14.73 15.14
C GLN A 357 -15.61 15.35 15.92
N SER A 358 -16.80 15.03 15.50
CA SER A 358 -18.05 15.27 16.22
C SER A 358 -18.62 13.92 16.64
N CYS A 359 -19.04 13.80 17.90
CA CYS A 359 -19.54 12.55 18.43
C CYS A 359 -20.97 12.71 18.99
N ARG A 360 -21.74 11.65 18.87
CA ARG A 360 -23.06 11.48 19.48
C ARG A 360 -23.05 10.22 20.34
N ASN A 361 -23.67 10.31 21.51
CA ASN A 361 -23.90 9.19 22.42
C ASN A 361 -25.39 8.92 22.46
N ASP A 362 -25.75 7.63 22.47
CA ASP A 362 -27.11 7.17 22.60
C ASP A 362 -27.16 5.79 23.24
N PHE A 363 -28.35 5.32 23.59
CA PHE A 363 -28.62 3.99 24.11
C PHE A 363 -29.55 3.24 23.17
N ILE A 364 -29.32 1.96 23.07
CA ILE A 364 -30.18 1.03 22.35
C ILE A 364 -30.82 0.11 23.37
N ASP A 365 -32.14 0.15 23.42
CA ASP A 365 -32.90 -0.68 24.34
C ASP A 365 -32.71 -2.16 24.04
N GLY A 366 -32.60 -2.94 25.10
CA GLY A 366 -32.56 -4.40 25.02
C GLY A 366 -33.87 -4.99 24.51
N THR A 367 -33.76 -6.08 23.78
CA THR A 367 -34.88 -6.94 23.36
C THR A 367 -34.58 -8.38 23.73
N GLY A 368 -35.49 -9.31 23.45
CA GLY A 368 -35.21 -10.74 23.66
C GLY A 368 -33.98 -11.26 22.94
N GLU A 369 -33.59 -10.62 21.84
CA GLU A 369 -32.43 -10.99 21.02
C GLU A 369 -31.22 -10.07 21.21
N ARG A 370 -31.38 -8.87 21.74
CA ARG A 370 -30.31 -7.85 21.84
C ARG A 370 -30.11 -7.42 23.29
N PRO A 371 -28.84 -7.32 23.76
CA PRO A 371 -28.50 -6.68 25.02
C PRO A 371 -28.78 -5.15 24.96
N VAL A 372 -28.96 -4.54 26.14
CA VAL A 372 -28.90 -3.08 26.28
C VAL A 372 -27.48 -2.63 25.90
N GLN A 373 -27.38 -1.60 25.08
CA GLN A 373 -26.09 -1.12 24.57
C GLN A 373 -26.00 0.40 24.62
N ARG A 374 -24.87 0.90 25.06
CA ARG A 374 -24.47 2.29 24.84
C ARG A 374 -23.72 2.37 23.53
N ILE A 375 -24.08 3.31 22.67
CA ILE A 375 -23.43 3.57 21.40
C ILE A 375 -22.78 4.97 21.38
N VAL A 376 -21.58 5.05 20.88
CA VAL A 376 -20.90 6.33 20.54
C VAL A 376 -20.58 6.32 19.06
N TRP A 377 -21.21 7.20 18.30
CA TRP A 377 -20.98 7.39 16.89
C TRP A 377 -20.20 8.70 16.67
N CYS A 378 -19.05 8.63 16.05
CA CYS A 378 -18.20 9.80 15.77
C CYS A 378 -17.88 9.90 14.29
N ALA A 379 -17.86 11.11 13.75
CA ALA A 379 -17.43 11.37 12.38
C ALA A 379 -16.52 12.60 12.30
N ARG A 380 -15.65 12.63 11.28
CA ARG A 380 -14.89 13.81 10.85
C ARG A 380 -14.84 13.84 9.33
N ALA A 381 -15.00 15.03 8.75
CA ALA A 381 -15.07 15.21 7.31
C ALA A 381 -13.69 15.48 6.71
N TYR A 382 -13.50 15.06 5.46
CA TYR A 382 -12.40 15.48 4.60
C TYR A 382 -12.65 16.90 4.11
N ARG A 383 -11.69 17.83 4.29
CA ARG A 383 -11.88 19.25 4.00
C ARG A 383 -12.00 19.57 2.51
N ASP A 384 -11.27 18.81 1.71
CA ASP A 384 -11.10 19.06 0.27
C ASP A 384 -11.93 18.11 -0.60
N PHE A 385 -12.64 17.16 0.01
CA PHE A 385 -13.41 16.15 -0.70
C PHE A 385 -14.80 16.03 -0.11
N ASP A 386 -15.79 16.42 -0.89
CA ASP A 386 -17.20 16.39 -0.51
C ASP A 386 -17.64 14.93 -0.26
N ASP A 387 -18.55 14.76 0.73
CA ASP A 387 -19.14 13.48 1.13
C ASP A 387 -18.13 12.37 1.44
N LEU A 388 -16.94 12.73 1.95
CA LEU A 388 -15.98 11.77 2.51
C LEU A 388 -15.75 12.04 4.00
N TYR A 389 -15.82 10.96 4.78
CA TYR A 389 -15.72 10.99 6.24
C TYR A 389 -14.87 9.84 6.76
N ASP A 390 -14.17 10.07 7.86
CA ASP A 390 -13.81 8.97 8.75
C ASP A 390 -14.91 8.83 9.79
N VAL A 391 -15.31 7.58 10.05
CA VAL A 391 -16.39 7.25 11.00
C VAL A 391 -15.90 6.21 11.99
N SER A 392 -16.30 6.36 13.25
CA SER A 392 -16.06 5.38 14.30
C SER A 392 -17.34 5.13 15.08
N VAL A 393 -17.71 3.87 15.22
CA VAL A 393 -18.83 3.41 16.06
C VAL A 393 -18.25 2.58 17.19
N THR A 394 -18.54 2.93 18.42
CA THR A 394 -18.20 2.13 19.59
C THR A 394 -19.48 1.74 20.32
N MET A 395 -19.68 0.46 20.53
CA MET A 395 -20.79 -0.09 21.30
C MET A 395 -20.29 -0.81 22.55
N VAL A 396 -21.02 -0.67 23.62
CA VAL A 396 -20.73 -1.32 24.92
C VAL A 396 -22.03 -1.92 25.45
N THR A 397 -22.04 -3.21 25.73
CA THR A 397 -23.19 -3.82 26.41
C THR A 397 -23.19 -3.41 27.89
N GLU A 398 -24.35 -3.05 28.43
CA GLU A 398 -24.51 -2.52 29.81
C GLU A 398 -25.54 -3.30 30.65
N ASP A 399 -25.82 -4.51 30.26
CA ASP A 399 -26.84 -5.37 30.88
C ASP A 399 -26.30 -6.25 32.02
N ARG A 400 -24.97 -6.37 32.17
CA ARG A 400 -24.33 -7.20 33.20
C ARG A 400 -23.20 -6.44 33.92
N THR A 401 -22.97 -6.85 35.18
CA THR A 401 -22.03 -6.15 36.09
C THR A 401 -20.63 -6.74 36.15
N THR A 402 -20.43 -7.94 35.61
CA THR A 402 -19.14 -8.67 35.63
C THR A 402 -18.67 -9.16 34.26
N GLU A 403 -19.47 -8.93 33.25
CA GLU A 403 -19.09 -9.21 31.87
C GLU A 403 -19.73 -8.21 30.91
N ALA A 404 -19.04 -7.92 29.81
CA ALA A 404 -19.51 -7.00 28.77
C ALA A 404 -18.81 -7.27 27.42
N MET A 405 -19.48 -6.87 26.34
CA MET A 405 -18.90 -6.77 25.01
C MET A 405 -18.65 -5.32 24.66
N VAL A 406 -17.44 -5.02 24.20
CA VAL A 406 -17.10 -3.77 23.53
C VAL A 406 -16.86 -4.07 22.05
N SER A 407 -17.68 -3.51 21.21
CA SER A 407 -17.56 -3.65 19.74
C SER A 407 -17.21 -2.31 19.11
N ARG A 408 -16.27 -2.30 18.16
CA ARG A 408 -15.85 -1.08 17.47
C ARG A 408 -15.77 -1.31 15.97
N LEU A 409 -16.33 -0.37 15.21
CA LEU A 409 -16.18 -0.22 13.76
C LEU A 409 -15.41 1.07 13.50
N THR A 410 -14.40 1.03 12.63
CA THR A 410 -13.67 2.20 12.14
C THR A 410 -13.64 2.16 10.63
N LEU A 411 -13.94 3.29 10.00
CA LEU A 411 -14.07 3.47 8.55
C LEU A 411 -13.31 4.73 8.16
N ASP A 412 -12.38 4.63 7.22
CA ASP A 412 -11.64 5.77 6.71
C ASP A 412 -12.06 6.10 5.27
N GLY A 413 -12.42 7.37 5.02
CA GLY A 413 -12.71 7.88 3.67
C GLY A 413 -13.96 7.30 3.02
N ILE A 414 -15.06 7.31 3.74
CA ILE A 414 -16.34 6.72 3.32
C ILE A 414 -17.40 7.81 3.09
N SER A 415 -18.35 7.60 2.16
CA SER A 415 -19.51 8.46 2.01
C SER A 415 -20.46 8.34 3.20
N PHE A 416 -21.21 9.40 3.50
CA PHE A 416 -22.15 9.41 4.61
C PHE A 416 -23.19 8.28 4.49
N GLY A 417 -23.75 8.07 3.30
CA GLY A 417 -24.74 7.03 3.06
C GLY A 417 -24.20 5.62 3.35
N ASN A 418 -23.03 5.32 2.84
CA ASN A 418 -22.37 4.02 3.07
C ASN A 418 -21.97 3.85 4.55
N ALA A 419 -21.49 4.91 5.20
CA ALA A 419 -21.15 4.89 6.62
C ALA A 419 -22.36 4.55 7.49
N MET A 420 -23.52 5.16 7.19
CA MET A 420 -24.76 4.87 7.92
C MET A 420 -25.23 3.44 7.70
N ALA A 421 -25.23 2.94 6.47
CA ALA A 421 -25.64 1.57 6.15
C ALA A 421 -24.77 0.54 6.88
N LEU A 422 -23.43 0.66 6.85
CA LEU A 422 -22.55 -0.26 7.55
C LEU A 422 -22.63 -0.10 9.08
N SER A 423 -22.77 1.12 9.58
CA SER A 423 -22.98 1.35 11.01
C SER A 423 -24.25 0.67 11.50
N GLN A 424 -25.33 0.75 10.75
CA GLN A 424 -26.58 0.05 11.08
C GLN A 424 -26.38 -1.47 11.08
N HIS A 425 -25.80 -2.03 10.03
CA HIS A 425 -25.52 -3.47 9.96
C HIS A 425 -24.65 -3.93 11.13
N PHE A 426 -23.61 -3.17 11.48
CA PHE A 426 -22.72 -3.47 12.60
C PHE A 426 -23.46 -3.47 13.95
N VAL A 427 -24.32 -2.48 14.18
CA VAL A 427 -25.14 -2.35 15.40
C VAL A 427 -26.14 -3.51 15.53
N GLU A 428 -26.80 -3.87 14.44
CA GLU A 428 -27.78 -4.97 14.42
C GLU A 428 -27.13 -6.36 14.55
N GLY A 429 -25.84 -6.46 14.27
CA GLY A 429 -25.06 -7.70 14.34
C GLY A 429 -24.72 -8.16 15.75
N VAL A 430 -24.79 -7.28 16.77
CA VAL A 430 -24.51 -7.67 18.16
C VAL A 430 -25.79 -8.14 18.85
N LYS A 431 -25.87 -9.43 19.11
CA LYS A 431 -27.04 -10.12 19.66
C LYS A 431 -26.63 -11.09 20.77
N TRP A 432 -27.62 -11.60 21.50
CA TRP A 432 -27.40 -12.76 22.36
C TRP A 432 -27.12 -14.01 21.54
N ASN A 433 -26.20 -14.83 22.04
CA ASN A 433 -25.96 -16.15 21.49
C ASN A 433 -26.91 -17.14 22.19
N SER A 434 -28.13 -17.23 21.67
CA SER A 434 -29.18 -18.15 22.15
C SER A 434 -28.95 -19.57 21.70
#